data_8989d3e0fc2553f31f15a5e5a7897f98
#
_entry.id   8989d3e0fc2553f31f15a5e5a7897f98
#
_cell.length_a   1.000
_cell.length_b   1.000
_cell.length_c   1.000
_cell.angle_alpha   90.00
_cell.angle_beta   90.00
_cell.angle_gamma   90.00
#
_symmetry.space_group_name_H-M   'P 1'
#
loop_
_entity.id
_entity.type
_entity.pdbx_description
1 polymer ?
#
loop_
_entity_poly.entity_id
_entity_poly.type
_entity_poly.pdbx_seq_one_letter_code
_entity_poly.pdbx_strand_id
1 'polypeptide(L)'
;MDKKYDFHKTETDLENFWEAQEIYRYQNDRARKTFSIDTPPPTVSGKLHIGHVFSYTQAEMIARFRRMQGYDVFYPFGFDDNGLPTERLVERDKGIHANALPRSEFRDQCLQTIAKYEEEFKNLWKRLGFSVDWNLQYQTI
;
A
#
# COMPACT_ATOMS: atom_id res chain seq x y z
N MET A 1 5.92 30.90 -16.47
CA MET A 1 4.83 30.14 -15.81
C MET A 1 3.91 29.63 -16.89
N ASP A 2 3.69 28.32 -16.94
CA ASP A 2 2.72 27.74 -17.87
C ASP A 2 1.34 28.27 -17.55
N LYS A 3 0.56 28.61 -18.60
CA LYS A 3 -0.79 29.16 -18.45
C LYS A 3 -1.82 28.17 -17.90
N LYS A 4 -1.45 26.88 -17.81
CA LYS A 4 -2.33 25.81 -17.34
C LYS A 4 -1.58 24.94 -16.33
N TYR A 5 -2.17 24.74 -15.17
CA TYR A 5 -1.64 23.82 -14.15
C TYR A 5 -1.77 22.39 -14.64
N ASP A 6 -0.64 21.68 -14.73
CA ASP A 6 -0.58 20.25 -15.06
C ASP A 6 -0.46 19.45 -13.76
N PHE A 7 -1.60 18.97 -13.28
CA PHE A 7 -1.64 18.21 -12.04
C PHE A 7 -0.95 16.84 -12.16
N HIS A 8 -1.02 16.18 -13.30
CA HIS A 8 -0.35 14.90 -13.49
C HIS A 8 1.16 15.01 -13.36
N LYS A 9 1.74 16.02 -14.02
CA LYS A 9 3.17 16.29 -13.90
C LYS A 9 3.54 16.67 -12.47
N THR A 10 2.77 17.55 -11.85
CA THR A 10 3.05 18.04 -10.50
C THR A 10 2.95 16.92 -9.46
N GLU A 11 1.94 16.05 -9.55
CA GLU A 11 1.79 14.88 -8.67
C GLU A 11 3.00 13.97 -8.78
N THR A 12 3.40 13.60 -10.02
CA THR A 12 4.57 12.76 -10.26
C THR A 12 5.87 13.38 -9.74
N ASP A 13 6.07 14.68 -9.99
CA ASP A 13 7.26 15.40 -9.52
C ASP A 13 7.33 15.41 -7.97
N LEU A 14 6.19 15.58 -7.30
CA LEU A 14 6.09 15.53 -5.84
C LEU A 14 6.33 14.14 -5.27
N GLU A 15 5.75 13.11 -5.85
CA GLU A 15 5.98 11.72 -5.45
C GLU A 15 7.47 11.37 -5.52
N ASN A 16 8.12 11.68 -6.65
CA ASN A 16 9.54 11.47 -6.84
C ASN A 16 10.39 12.25 -5.83
N PHE A 17 10.00 13.50 -5.52
CA PHE A 17 10.68 14.30 -4.52
C PHE A 17 10.55 13.67 -3.12
N TRP A 18 9.36 13.27 -2.71
CA TRP A 18 9.13 12.65 -1.40
C TRP A 18 9.92 11.34 -1.24
N GLU A 19 9.97 10.53 -2.29
CA GLU A 19 10.71 9.28 -2.30
C GLU A 19 12.23 9.53 -2.24
N ALA A 20 12.75 10.44 -3.07
CA ALA A 20 14.18 10.78 -3.10
C ALA A 20 14.68 11.40 -1.79
N GLN A 21 13.83 12.15 -1.09
CA GLN A 21 14.17 12.78 0.19
C GLN A 21 13.82 11.89 1.39
N GLU A 22 13.25 10.71 1.17
CA GLU A 22 12.80 9.77 2.22
C GLU A 22 11.96 10.45 3.32
N ILE A 23 11.13 11.45 2.97
CA ILE A 23 10.45 12.32 3.95
C ILE A 23 9.46 11.60 4.85
N TYR A 24 9.00 10.42 4.45
CA TYR A 24 8.05 9.60 5.20
C TYR A 24 8.72 8.43 5.94
N ARG A 25 10.04 8.29 5.80
CA ARG A 25 10.80 7.24 6.46
C ARG A 25 10.78 7.41 7.97
N TYR A 26 10.50 6.33 8.69
CA TYR A 26 10.65 6.26 10.14
C TYR A 26 12.13 6.24 10.51
N GLN A 27 12.58 7.21 11.30
CA GLN A 27 13.98 7.39 11.64
C GLN A 27 14.39 6.68 12.92
N ASN A 28 13.42 6.26 13.76
CA ASN A 28 13.66 5.76 15.11
C ASN A 28 14.48 6.76 15.95
N ASP A 29 14.23 8.03 15.74
CA ASP A 29 14.96 9.12 16.39
C ASP A 29 14.48 9.33 17.82
N ARG A 30 15.32 8.96 18.79
CA ARG A 30 15.00 9.10 20.22
C ARG A 30 14.83 10.54 20.71
N ALA A 31 15.27 11.52 19.94
CA ALA A 31 15.06 12.93 20.26
C ALA A 31 13.64 13.42 19.94
N ARG A 32 12.92 12.69 19.10
CA ARG A 32 11.54 12.99 18.75
C ARG A 32 10.56 12.02 19.40
N LYS A 33 9.34 12.49 19.65
CA LYS A 33 8.27 11.60 20.10
C LYS A 33 7.82 10.73 18.95
N THR A 34 7.75 9.43 19.17
CA THR A 34 7.20 8.47 18.19
C THR A 34 5.67 8.48 18.25
N PHE A 35 5.05 8.41 17.10
CA PHE A 35 3.62 8.14 16.95
C PHE A 35 3.44 6.96 16.00
N SER A 36 2.79 5.90 16.47
CA SER A 36 2.55 4.70 15.67
C SER A 36 1.13 4.67 15.14
N ILE A 37 0.97 4.29 13.88
CA ILE A 37 -0.32 4.02 13.25
C ILE A 37 -0.29 2.58 12.77
N ASP A 38 -1.32 1.85 13.15
CA ASP A 38 -1.60 0.52 12.65
C ASP A 38 -2.93 0.54 11.90
N THR A 39 -2.91 0.06 10.66
CA THR A 39 -4.12 -0.11 9.85
C THR A 39 -4.22 -1.58 9.45
N PRO A 40 -5.43 -2.17 9.49
CA PRO A 40 -5.60 -3.53 9.01
C PRO A 40 -5.08 -3.64 7.57
N PRO A 41 -4.29 -4.66 7.23
CA PRO A 41 -3.83 -4.84 5.87
C PRO A 41 -5.03 -5.11 4.93
N PRO A 42 -5.13 -4.43 3.78
CA PRO A 42 -6.19 -4.71 2.83
C PRO A 42 -6.04 -6.11 2.26
N THR A 43 -7.16 -6.83 2.18
CA THR A 43 -7.18 -8.16 1.57
C THR A 43 -6.98 -8.06 0.05
N VAL A 44 -6.00 -8.80 -0.46
CA VAL A 44 -5.70 -8.87 -1.89
C VAL A 44 -6.69 -9.83 -2.57
N SER A 45 -7.89 -9.33 -2.85
CA SER A 45 -9.01 -10.10 -3.42
C SER A 45 -9.60 -9.52 -4.71
N GLY A 46 -8.93 -8.50 -5.26
CA GLY A 46 -9.34 -7.79 -6.46
C GLY A 46 -8.87 -6.35 -6.44
N LYS A 47 -9.56 -5.50 -7.20
CA LYS A 47 -9.20 -4.07 -7.26
C LYS A 47 -9.69 -3.32 -6.02
N LEU A 48 -8.89 -2.36 -5.59
CA LEU A 48 -9.32 -1.41 -4.57
C LEU A 48 -10.53 -0.59 -5.06
N HIS A 49 -11.38 -0.21 -4.14
CA HIS A 49 -12.56 0.62 -4.39
C HIS A 49 -12.59 1.82 -3.43
N ILE A 50 -13.51 2.75 -3.68
CA ILE A 50 -13.63 4.00 -2.92
C ILE A 50 -13.75 3.78 -1.39
N GLY A 51 -14.33 2.67 -0.95
CA GLY A 51 -14.40 2.32 0.48
C GLY A 51 -13.04 2.12 1.12
N HIS A 52 -12.10 1.48 0.42
CA HIS A 52 -10.72 1.37 0.89
C HIS A 52 -10.07 2.76 0.97
N VAL A 53 -10.20 3.56 -0.10
CA VAL A 53 -9.65 4.92 -0.13
C VAL A 53 -10.18 5.74 1.05
N PHE A 54 -11.49 5.70 1.30
CA PHE A 54 -12.12 6.41 2.42
C PHE A 54 -11.55 5.97 3.77
N SER A 55 -11.48 4.66 4.03
CA SER A 55 -11.03 4.14 5.33
C SER A 55 -9.57 4.49 5.62
N TYR A 56 -8.68 4.26 4.64
CA TYR A 56 -7.25 4.50 4.85
C TYR A 56 -6.89 5.99 4.85
N THR A 57 -7.63 6.83 4.13
CA THR A 57 -7.43 8.29 4.17
C THR A 57 -7.64 8.87 5.57
N GLN A 58 -8.51 8.28 6.40
CA GLN A 58 -8.72 8.73 7.77
C GLN A 58 -7.45 8.55 8.61
N ALA A 59 -6.78 7.40 8.49
CA ALA A 59 -5.50 7.16 9.17
C ALA A 59 -4.40 8.09 8.62
N GLU A 60 -4.37 8.30 7.30
CA GLU A 60 -3.42 9.18 6.64
C GLU A 60 -3.51 10.63 7.11
N MET A 61 -4.72 11.16 7.31
CA MET A 61 -4.91 12.50 7.87
C MET A 61 -4.26 12.63 9.26
N ILE A 62 -4.40 11.61 10.10
CA ILE A 62 -3.78 11.57 11.44
C ILE A 62 -2.25 11.48 11.31
N ALA A 63 -1.74 10.64 10.42
CA ALA A 63 -0.30 10.50 10.15
C ALA A 63 0.33 11.84 9.78
N ARG A 64 -0.26 12.52 8.81
CA ARG A 64 0.22 13.84 8.34
C ARG A 64 0.16 14.88 9.44
N PHE A 65 -0.93 14.94 10.18
CA PHE A 65 -1.08 15.87 11.29
C PHE A 65 0.04 15.66 12.34
N ARG A 66 0.35 14.42 12.69
CA ARG A 66 1.42 14.10 13.64
C ARG A 66 2.80 14.45 13.10
N ARG A 67 3.07 14.21 11.80
CA ARG A 67 4.31 14.66 11.16
C ARG A 67 4.46 16.18 11.22
N MET A 68 3.40 16.93 10.94
CA MET A 68 3.39 18.39 11.05
C MET A 68 3.65 18.89 12.47
N GLN A 69 3.34 18.09 13.50
CA GLN A 69 3.67 18.37 14.91
C GLN A 69 5.10 17.96 15.30
N GLY A 70 5.91 17.44 14.36
CA GLY A 70 7.29 17.03 14.61
C GLY A 70 7.46 15.62 15.18
N TYR A 71 6.40 14.79 15.20
CA TYR A 71 6.55 13.39 15.59
C TYR A 71 7.34 12.60 14.55
N ASP A 72 8.10 11.61 15.02
CA ASP A 72 8.64 10.54 14.19
C ASP A 72 7.54 9.47 14.03
N VAL A 73 6.92 9.42 12.85
CA VAL A 73 5.72 8.60 12.64
C VAL A 73 6.09 7.22 12.11
N PHE A 74 5.83 6.20 12.93
CA PHE A 74 5.91 4.79 12.52
C PHE A 74 4.61 4.39 11.84
N TYR A 75 4.63 4.26 10.53
CA TYR A 75 3.47 3.92 9.71
C TYR A 75 3.84 2.82 8.71
N PRO A 76 3.89 1.56 9.14
CA PRO A 76 4.05 0.42 8.26
C PRO A 76 2.78 0.19 7.43
N PHE A 77 2.91 -0.53 6.33
CA PHE A 77 1.77 -0.94 5.53
C PHE A 77 1.85 -2.44 5.21
N GLY A 78 0.72 -3.14 5.32
CA GLY A 78 0.65 -4.56 5.06
C GLY A 78 -0.31 -4.93 3.95
N PHE A 79 -0.21 -6.19 3.52
CA PHE A 79 -1.16 -6.83 2.62
C PHE A 79 -1.66 -8.12 3.25
N ASP A 80 -2.98 -8.33 3.17
CA ASP A 80 -3.60 -9.59 3.58
C ASP A 80 -3.76 -10.50 2.35
N ASP A 81 -2.80 -11.40 2.20
CA ASP A 81 -2.56 -12.14 0.96
C ASP A 81 -3.08 -13.56 0.99
N ASN A 82 -3.69 -13.98 2.08
CA ASN A 82 -4.14 -15.37 2.22
C ASN A 82 -5.67 -15.49 2.33
N GLY A 83 -6.12 -16.75 2.32
CA GLY A 83 -7.52 -17.11 2.49
C GLY A 83 -8.31 -17.22 1.18
N LEU A 84 -9.56 -17.68 1.34
CA LEU A 84 -10.48 -17.96 0.23
C LEU A 84 -10.71 -16.78 -0.74
N PRO A 85 -10.79 -15.51 -0.29
CA PRO A 85 -10.96 -14.40 -1.22
C PRO A 85 -9.83 -14.28 -2.23
N THR A 86 -8.60 -14.49 -1.78
CA THR A 86 -7.40 -14.47 -2.63
C THR A 86 -7.36 -15.67 -3.57
N GLU A 87 -7.63 -16.87 -3.08
CA GLU A 87 -7.71 -18.08 -3.93
C GLU A 87 -8.77 -17.93 -5.04
N ARG A 88 -9.96 -17.41 -4.71
CA ARG A 88 -11.02 -17.12 -5.69
C ARG A 88 -10.64 -16.05 -6.70
N LEU A 89 -9.84 -15.06 -6.29
CA LEU A 89 -9.28 -14.07 -7.22
C LEU A 89 -8.42 -14.77 -8.26
N VAL A 90 -7.52 -15.65 -7.82
CA VAL A 90 -6.60 -16.39 -8.71
C VAL A 90 -7.36 -17.33 -9.65
N GLU A 91 -8.32 -18.08 -9.14
CA GLU A 91 -9.17 -18.95 -9.96
C GLU A 91 -9.88 -18.17 -11.08
N ARG A 92 -10.44 -17.01 -10.73
CA ARG A 92 -11.13 -16.15 -11.69
C ARG A 92 -10.19 -15.51 -12.69
N ASP A 93 -9.06 -15.00 -12.23
CA ASP A 93 -8.09 -14.24 -13.05
C ASP A 93 -7.36 -15.14 -14.07
N LYS A 94 -7.09 -16.38 -13.65
CA LYS A 94 -6.40 -17.37 -14.48
C LYS A 94 -7.34 -18.32 -15.22
N GLY A 95 -8.63 -18.34 -14.89
CA GLY A 95 -9.60 -19.31 -15.45
C GLY A 95 -9.29 -20.76 -15.04
N ILE A 96 -8.79 -20.98 -13.85
CA ILE A 96 -8.39 -22.28 -13.30
C ILE A 96 -9.22 -22.62 -12.06
N HIS A 97 -9.19 -23.89 -11.63
CA HIS A 97 -9.74 -24.30 -10.34
C HIS A 97 -8.64 -24.91 -9.48
N ALA A 98 -8.61 -24.54 -8.20
CA ALA A 98 -7.59 -24.99 -7.25
C ALA A 98 -7.45 -26.53 -7.19
N ASN A 99 -8.57 -27.26 -7.28
CA ASN A 99 -8.59 -28.71 -7.24
C ASN A 99 -8.19 -29.41 -8.56
N ALA A 100 -8.00 -28.64 -9.64
CA ALA A 100 -7.54 -29.15 -10.94
C ALA A 100 -6.01 -29.16 -11.08
N LEU A 101 -5.30 -28.60 -10.12
CA LEU A 101 -3.84 -28.46 -10.13
C LEU A 101 -3.22 -29.10 -8.89
N PRO A 102 -1.94 -29.54 -8.96
CA PRO A 102 -1.17 -29.85 -7.76
C PRO A 102 -1.11 -28.65 -6.82
N ARG A 103 -1.22 -28.90 -5.51
CA ARG A 103 -1.23 -27.82 -4.49
C ARG A 103 -0.04 -26.86 -4.60
N SER A 104 1.14 -27.37 -4.90
CA SER A 104 2.34 -26.55 -5.07
C SER A 104 2.22 -25.60 -6.26
N GLU A 105 1.69 -26.09 -7.37
CA GLU A 105 1.50 -25.28 -8.58
C GLU A 105 0.45 -24.21 -8.37
N PHE A 106 -0.68 -24.55 -7.75
CA PHE A 106 -1.71 -23.57 -7.41
C PHE A 106 -1.19 -22.48 -6.46
N ARG A 107 -0.41 -22.88 -5.44
CA ARG A 107 0.26 -21.92 -4.55
C ARG A 107 1.17 -20.96 -5.32
N ASP A 108 1.97 -21.45 -6.23
CA ASP A 108 2.88 -20.62 -7.02
C ASP A 108 2.11 -19.66 -7.94
N GLN A 109 0.98 -20.08 -8.47
CA GLN A 109 0.04 -19.18 -9.20
C GLN A 109 -0.54 -18.10 -8.28
N CYS A 110 -0.87 -18.45 -7.04
CA CYS A 110 -1.34 -17.48 -6.06
C CYS A 110 -0.27 -16.42 -5.77
N LEU A 111 0.95 -16.82 -5.45
CA LEU A 111 2.05 -15.90 -5.14
C LEU A 111 2.32 -14.92 -6.30
N GLN A 112 2.34 -15.42 -7.54
CA GLN A 112 2.55 -14.57 -8.72
C GLN A 112 1.41 -13.57 -8.93
N THR A 113 0.17 -14.01 -8.75
CA THR A 113 -1.00 -13.15 -8.93
C THR A 113 -1.07 -12.08 -7.85
N ILE A 114 -0.84 -12.46 -6.59
CA ILE A 114 -0.82 -11.56 -5.43
C ILE A 114 0.21 -10.45 -5.64
N ALA A 115 1.46 -10.79 -5.97
CA ALA A 115 2.52 -9.82 -6.17
C ALA A 115 2.15 -8.73 -7.20
N LYS A 116 1.41 -9.10 -8.25
CA LYS A 116 0.90 -8.13 -9.23
C LYS A 116 -0.13 -7.19 -8.61
N TYR A 117 -1.09 -7.71 -7.85
CA TYR A 117 -2.14 -6.88 -7.24
C TYR A 117 -1.61 -6.02 -6.10
N GLU A 118 -0.64 -6.49 -5.32
CA GLU A 118 0.05 -5.68 -4.32
C GLU A 118 0.69 -4.44 -4.94
N GLU A 119 1.36 -4.61 -6.08
CA GLU A 119 1.98 -3.50 -6.78
C GLU A 119 0.93 -2.51 -7.32
N GLU A 120 -0.21 -3.01 -7.82
CA GLU A 120 -1.34 -2.14 -8.21
C GLU A 120 -1.89 -1.37 -7.01
N PHE A 121 -2.02 -2.00 -5.82
CA PHE A 121 -2.46 -1.35 -4.59
C PHE A 121 -1.46 -0.28 -4.15
N LYS A 122 -0.17 -0.63 -4.09
CA LYS A 122 0.91 0.26 -3.71
C LYS A 122 0.96 1.51 -4.60
N ASN A 123 0.84 1.31 -5.92
CA ASN A 123 0.81 2.41 -6.87
C ASN A 123 -0.39 3.35 -6.66
N LEU A 124 -1.56 2.81 -6.32
CA LEU A 124 -2.72 3.63 -5.99
C LEU A 124 -2.48 4.45 -4.72
N TRP A 125 -1.95 3.83 -3.65
CA TRP A 125 -1.66 4.53 -2.39
C TRP A 125 -0.58 5.60 -2.57
N LYS A 126 0.47 5.33 -3.34
CA LYS A 126 1.49 6.33 -3.70
C LYS A 126 0.85 7.50 -4.43
N ARG A 127 0.01 7.24 -5.43
CA ARG A 127 -0.68 8.28 -6.19
C ARG A 127 -1.65 9.12 -5.36
N LEU A 128 -2.25 8.54 -4.32
CA LEU A 128 -3.05 9.28 -3.33
C LEU A 128 -2.18 10.07 -2.34
N GLY A 129 -0.86 9.95 -2.45
CA GLY A 129 0.10 10.66 -1.63
C GLY A 129 0.18 10.13 -0.19
N PHE A 130 -0.10 8.86 0.06
CA PHE A 130 -0.01 8.29 1.40
C PHE A 130 1.40 8.34 1.95
N SER A 131 1.54 8.86 3.16
CA SER A 131 2.81 9.03 3.88
C SER A 131 3.27 7.77 4.62
N VAL A 132 3.07 6.62 3.99
CA VAL A 132 3.51 5.32 4.48
C VAL A 132 5.01 5.17 4.28
N ASP A 133 5.69 4.53 5.22
CA ASP A 133 7.06 4.07 5.02
C ASP A 133 7.06 2.70 4.34
N TRP A 134 7.21 2.70 3.02
CA TRP A 134 7.20 1.47 2.20
C TRP A 134 8.39 0.53 2.48
N ASN A 135 9.41 0.97 3.25
CA ASN A 135 10.48 0.08 3.73
C ASN A 135 10.02 -0.82 4.88
N LEU A 136 8.88 -0.49 5.49
CA LEU A 136 8.25 -1.25 6.57
C LEU A 136 7.05 -2.08 6.06
N GLN A 137 7.05 -2.45 4.79
CA GLN A 137 6.01 -3.28 4.20
C GLN A 137 6.04 -4.69 4.79
N TYR A 138 4.87 -5.26 5.05
CA TYR A 138 4.71 -6.64 5.53
C TYR A 138 3.58 -7.37 4.79
N GLN A 139 3.61 -8.70 4.84
CA GLN A 139 2.64 -9.60 4.22
C GLN A 139 2.19 -10.63 5.25
N THR A 140 0.97 -11.17 5.06
CA THR A 140 0.40 -12.20 5.97
C THR A 140 0.77 -13.63 5.58
N ILE A 141 1.56 -13.83 4.53
CA ILE A 141 2.08 -15.13 4.05
C ILE A 141 3.57 -15.24 4.17
#